data_fa52881f9a73717e3e8e3099a2bf8e14
#
_entry.id   fa52881f9a73717e3e8e3099a2bf8e14
#
_cell.length_a   1.000
_cell.length_b   1.000
_cell.length_c   1.000
_cell.angle_alpha   90.00
_cell.angle_beta   90.00
_cell.angle_gamma   90.00
#
_symmetry.space_group_name_H-M   'P 1'
#
loop_
_entity.id
_entity.type
_entity.pdbx_description
1 polymer ?
#
loop_
_entity_poly.entity_id
_entity_poly.type
_entity_poly.pdbx_seq_one_letter_code
_entity_poly.pdbx_strand_id
1 'polypeptide(L)'
;RGGALADMAVLVVDINQGFQPQTLEALQILRTYKTPFVVAATKIDRIHGWKVNRDEPFLASFGRQNERVKELLETKVYEVVGKLSELGFSAERFDRVSDFQRNLAIVPVSAHTGEGIPELLMVMIGLAQRYMEKALSLSIDGPGMGTILEVKEEKGLGTTLDVILYDGTLSVGDEIAVAKQDGIIVTKVRALLQPRPLQEILVEERFCRVRSVTAAPGIKARAPNLE
;
A
#
# COMPACT_ATOMS: atom_id res chain seq x y z
N ARG A 1 -10.03 -4.93 1.00
CA ARG A 1 -10.11 -4.96 2.49
C ARG A 1 -9.05 -4.06 3.14
N GLY A 2 -7.81 -3.99 2.63
CA GLY A 2 -6.75 -3.15 3.20
C GLY A 2 -7.01 -1.64 3.13
N GLY A 3 -7.71 -1.13 2.11
CA GLY A 3 -8.00 0.30 1.94
C GLY A 3 -8.92 0.91 3.01
N ALA A 4 -9.66 0.07 3.75
CA ALA A 4 -10.52 0.51 4.86
C ALA A 4 -9.75 0.74 6.16
N LEU A 5 -8.52 0.25 6.24
CA LEU A 5 -7.68 0.26 7.44
C LEU A 5 -6.39 1.05 7.25
N ALA A 6 -6.12 1.46 6.03
CA ALA A 6 -4.92 2.22 5.71
C ALA A 6 -5.12 3.69 6.06
N ASP A 7 -4.14 4.28 6.72
CA ASP A 7 -4.11 5.71 6.99
C ASP A 7 -3.83 6.52 5.71
N MET A 8 -3.16 5.91 4.74
CA MET A 8 -2.87 6.46 3.43
C MET A 8 -2.76 5.31 2.42
N ALA A 9 -3.08 5.58 1.16
CA ALA A 9 -3.03 4.58 0.10
C ALA A 9 -2.25 5.04 -1.13
N VAL A 10 -1.76 4.06 -1.89
CA VAL A 10 -1.27 4.26 -3.26
C VAL A 10 -2.23 3.55 -4.20
N LEU A 11 -2.93 4.32 -5.04
CA LEU A 11 -3.76 3.77 -6.09
C LEU A 11 -2.88 3.48 -7.32
N VAL A 12 -2.71 2.22 -7.63
CA VAL A 12 -1.88 1.78 -8.77
C VAL A 12 -2.72 1.72 -10.04
N VAL A 13 -2.31 2.46 -11.06
CA VAL A 13 -2.94 2.48 -12.39
C VAL A 13 -1.90 2.15 -13.45
N ASP A 14 -2.17 1.15 -14.28
CA ASP A 14 -1.35 0.90 -15.48
C ASP A 14 -1.60 2.02 -16.49
N ILE A 15 -0.59 2.85 -16.75
CA ILE A 15 -0.72 4.02 -17.62
C ILE A 15 -1.08 3.66 -19.08
N ASN A 16 -0.84 2.41 -19.48
CA ASN A 16 -1.13 1.93 -20.83
C ASN A 16 -2.53 1.32 -20.96
N GLN A 17 -3.10 0.84 -19.85
CA GLN A 17 -4.42 0.20 -19.83
C GLN A 17 -5.50 1.10 -19.20
N GLY A 18 -5.11 2.12 -18.44
CA GLY A 18 -6.02 3.00 -17.73
C GLY A 18 -6.76 2.30 -16.57
N PHE A 19 -7.95 2.80 -16.27
CA PHE A 19 -8.77 2.30 -15.17
C PHE A 19 -9.42 0.97 -15.50
N GLN A 20 -9.13 -0.03 -14.70
CA GLN A 20 -9.76 -1.35 -14.73
C GLN A 20 -10.86 -1.46 -13.68
N PRO A 21 -11.77 -2.45 -13.75
CA PRO A 21 -12.84 -2.61 -12.76
C PRO A 21 -12.33 -2.65 -11.31
N GLN A 22 -11.20 -3.33 -11.05
CA GLN A 22 -10.59 -3.39 -9.73
C GLN A 22 -10.07 -2.01 -9.26
N THR A 23 -9.57 -1.18 -10.20
CA THR A 23 -9.14 0.19 -9.89
C THR A 23 -10.32 1.06 -9.45
N LEU A 24 -11.46 0.91 -10.12
CA LEU A 24 -12.69 1.64 -9.78
C LEU A 24 -13.25 1.20 -8.43
N GLU A 25 -13.23 -0.11 -8.14
CA GLU A 25 -13.63 -0.65 -6.84
C GLU A 25 -12.71 -0.12 -5.72
N ALA A 26 -11.38 -0.16 -5.91
CA ALA A 26 -10.43 0.39 -4.96
C ALA A 26 -10.68 1.88 -4.70
N LEU A 27 -10.92 2.66 -5.76
CA LEU A 27 -11.21 4.09 -5.65
C LEU A 27 -12.49 4.36 -4.86
N GLN A 28 -13.54 3.55 -5.07
CA GLN A 28 -14.78 3.65 -4.31
C GLN A 28 -14.57 3.36 -2.81
N ILE A 29 -13.74 2.38 -2.47
CA ILE A 29 -13.36 2.08 -1.10
C ILE A 29 -12.63 3.28 -0.49
N LEU A 30 -11.60 3.81 -1.14
CA LEU A 30 -10.84 4.97 -0.68
C LEU A 30 -11.74 6.20 -0.45
N ARG A 31 -12.71 6.43 -1.34
CA ARG A 31 -13.70 7.50 -1.22
C ARG A 31 -14.62 7.29 -0.02
N THR A 32 -15.11 6.07 0.19
CA THR A 32 -16.03 5.73 1.30
C THR A 32 -15.36 5.96 2.65
N TYR A 33 -14.11 5.56 2.80
CA TYR A 33 -13.35 5.70 4.05
C TYR A 33 -12.60 7.05 4.15
N LYS A 34 -12.70 7.89 3.11
CA LYS A 34 -11.98 9.18 3.04
C LYS A 34 -10.47 9.04 3.25
N THR A 35 -9.92 7.90 2.86
CA THR A 35 -8.49 7.63 2.96
C THR A 35 -7.72 8.51 1.98
N PRO A 36 -6.76 9.34 2.43
CA PRO A 36 -5.92 10.10 1.51
C PRO A 36 -5.08 9.15 0.65
N PHE A 37 -4.88 9.49 -0.61
CA PHE A 37 -4.12 8.62 -1.51
C PHE A 37 -3.36 9.41 -2.58
N VAL A 38 -2.36 8.78 -3.12
CA VAL A 38 -1.60 9.20 -4.30
C VAL A 38 -1.82 8.20 -5.43
N VAL A 39 -1.77 8.65 -6.66
CA VAL A 39 -1.89 7.78 -7.84
C VAL A 39 -0.51 7.46 -8.39
N ALA A 40 -0.15 6.18 -8.42
CA ALA A 40 1.03 5.69 -9.12
C ALA A 40 0.65 5.25 -10.53
N ALA A 41 0.99 6.05 -11.54
CA ALA A 41 0.81 5.71 -12.94
C ALA A 41 1.98 4.82 -13.39
N THR A 42 1.76 3.51 -13.37
CA THR A 42 2.82 2.50 -13.50
C THR A 42 3.09 2.11 -14.95
N LYS A 43 4.23 1.42 -15.16
CA LYS A 43 4.68 0.84 -16.45
C LYS A 43 4.98 1.89 -17.51
N ILE A 44 5.59 3.02 -17.12
CA ILE A 44 6.09 4.02 -18.06
C ILE A 44 7.15 3.45 -18.99
N ASP A 45 7.92 2.47 -18.51
CA ASP A 45 8.92 1.71 -19.30
C ASP A 45 8.33 0.99 -20.52
N ARG A 46 7.01 0.76 -20.56
CA ARG A 46 6.29 0.14 -21.67
C ARG A 46 5.70 1.13 -22.67
N ILE A 47 5.89 2.43 -22.47
CA ILE A 47 5.53 3.44 -23.48
C ILE A 47 6.44 3.27 -24.68
N HIS A 48 5.85 3.24 -25.86
CA HIS A 48 6.60 3.04 -27.11
C HIS A 48 7.70 4.08 -27.29
N GLY A 49 8.94 3.62 -27.40
CA GLY A 49 10.13 4.46 -27.55
C GLY A 49 10.71 5.01 -26.26
N TRP A 50 10.17 4.64 -25.08
CA TRP A 50 10.75 5.01 -23.81
C TRP A 50 12.17 4.48 -23.65
N LYS A 51 13.09 5.36 -23.31
CA LYS A 51 14.47 5.01 -22.96
C LYS A 51 14.58 4.85 -21.45
N VAL A 52 14.81 3.62 -21.02
CA VAL A 52 14.92 3.26 -19.61
C VAL A 52 16.18 3.85 -18.98
N ASN A 53 16.02 4.51 -17.83
CA ASN A 53 17.08 4.99 -16.96
C ASN A 53 16.84 4.42 -15.57
N ARG A 54 17.51 3.31 -15.24
CA ARG A 54 17.24 2.54 -14.01
C ARG A 54 17.49 3.38 -12.75
N ASP A 55 16.59 3.23 -11.78
CA ASP A 55 16.65 3.83 -10.44
C ASP A 55 16.76 5.37 -10.44
N GLU A 56 16.45 6.00 -11.58
CA GLU A 56 16.47 7.45 -11.67
C GLU A 56 15.13 8.10 -11.29
N PRO A 57 15.19 9.35 -10.76
CA PRO A 57 14.04 10.18 -10.61
C PRO A 57 13.28 10.35 -11.93
N PHE A 58 11.94 10.38 -11.85
CA PHE A 58 11.09 10.54 -13.05
C PHE A 58 11.45 11.76 -13.88
N LEU A 59 11.62 12.94 -13.25
CA LEU A 59 11.90 14.17 -13.98
C LEU A 59 13.23 14.12 -14.74
N ALA A 60 14.24 13.46 -14.19
CA ALA A 60 15.53 13.27 -14.85
C ALA A 60 15.38 12.32 -16.05
N SER A 61 14.72 11.19 -15.86
CA SER A 61 14.47 10.22 -16.93
C SER A 61 13.57 10.81 -18.03
N PHE A 62 12.50 11.50 -17.65
CA PHE A 62 11.58 12.17 -18.57
C PHE A 62 12.28 13.26 -19.40
N GLY A 63 13.15 14.06 -18.76
CA GLY A 63 13.94 15.10 -19.44
C GLY A 63 14.79 14.57 -20.59
N ARG A 64 15.26 13.32 -20.50
CA ARG A 64 16.11 12.64 -21.52
C ARG A 64 15.32 11.96 -22.64
N GLN A 65 13.99 11.88 -22.52
CA GLN A 65 13.15 11.32 -23.58
C GLN A 65 13.06 12.27 -24.78
N ASN A 66 12.83 11.72 -25.96
CA ASN A 66 12.52 12.54 -27.13
C ASN A 66 11.12 13.16 -27.01
N GLU A 67 10.85 14.26 -27.71
CA GLU A 67 9.61 15.01 -27.60
C GLU A 67 8.37 14.16 -27.88
N ARG A 68 8.42 13.27 -28.87
CA ARG A 68 7.30 12.37 -29.19
C ARG A 68 6.94 11.44 -28.04
N VAL A 69 7.94 10.93 -27.31
CA VAL A 69 7.72 10.06 -26.15
C VAL A 69 7.19 10.86 -24.96
N LYS A 70 7.67 12.10 -24.78
CA LYS A 70 7.13 13.02 -23.77
C LYS A 70 5.66 13.32 -24.04
N GLU A 71 5.29 13.64 -25.27
CA GLU A 71 3.90 13.87 -25.66
C GLU A 71 3.01 12.64 -25.45
N LEU A 72 3.50 11.43 -25.76
CA LEU A 72 2.78 10.20 -25.50
C LEU A 72 2.54 9.97 -24.00
N LEU A 73 3.55 10.20 -23.17
CA LEU A 73 3.38 10.09 -21.72
C LEU A 73 2.36 11.13 -21.21
N GLU A 74 2.50 12.39 -21.64
CA GLU A 74 1.57 13.47 -21.25
C GLU A 74 0.14 13.10 -21.61
N THR A 75 -0.09 12.65 -22.84
CA THR A 75 -1.43 12.21 -23.28
C THR A 75 -2.00 11.14 -22.34
N LYS A 76 -1.21 10.13 -22.00
CA LYS A 76 -1.64 9.06 -21.11
C LYS A 76 -1.88 9.54 -19.67
N VAL A 77 -1.06 10.45 -19.16
CA VAL A 77 -1.30 11.07 -17.85
C VAL A 77 -2.62 11.84 -17.86
N TYR A 78 -2.88 12.61 -18.91
CA TYR A 78 -4.14 13.36 -19.01
C TYR A 78 -5.37 12.48 -19.25
N GLU A 79 -5.24 11.28 -19.83
CA GLU A 79 -6.30 10.27 -19.85
C GLU A 79 -6.66 9.84 -18.41
N VAL A 80 -5.65 9.63 -17.55
CA VAL A 80 -5.84 9.32 -16.13
C VAL A 80 -6.49 10.50 -15.38
N VAL A 81 -6.02 11.73 -15.61
CA VAL A 81 -6.60 12.97 -15.06
C VAL A 81 -8.07 13.10 -15.45
N GLY A 82 -8.38 12.94 -16.73
CA GLY A 82 -9.75 13.01 -17.24
C GLY A 82 -10.67 12.00 -16.56
N LYS A 83 -10.21 10.76 -16.40
CA LYS A 83 -10.98 9.71 -15.73
C LYS A 83 -11.21 9.98 -14.25
N LEU A 84 -10.21 10.49 -13.55
CA LEU A 84 -10.35 10.93 -12.15
C LEU A 84 -11.34 12.10 -12.03
N SER A 85 -11.30 13.04 -12.98
CA SER A 85 -12.23 14.17 -13.03
C SER A 85 -13.67 13.72 -13.22
N GLU A 86 -13.95 12.76 -14.11
CA GLU A 86 -15.27 12.14 -14.27
C GLU A 86 -15.79 11.51 -12.98
N LEU A 87 -14.87 10.98 -12.16
CA LEU A 87 -15.17 10.38 -10.87
C LEU A 87 -15.22 11.39 -9.72
N GLY A 88 -15.08 12.69 -10.02
CA GLY A 88 -15.19 13.80 -9.06
C GLY A 88 -13.92 14.08 -8.27
N PHE A 89 -12.75 13.66 -8.76
CA PHE A 89 -11.46 13.99 -8.17
C PHE A 89 -10.71 15.00 -9.07
N SER A 90 -10.16 16.03 -8.46
CA SER A 90 -9.18 16.89 -9.13
C SER A 90 -7.79 16.25 -9.00
N ALA A 91 -7.09 16.09 -10.10
CA ALA A 91 -5.78 15.44 -10.13
C ALA A 91 -4.84 16.10 -11.14
N GLU A 92 -3.55 16.08 -10.87
CA GLU A 92 -2.52 16.57 -11.78
C GLU A 92 -1.22 15.78 -11.58
N ARG A 93 -0.30 15.86 -12.52
CA ARG A 93 1.03 15.29 -12.37
C ARG A 93 1.74 15.94 -11.19
N PHE A 94 2.39 15.17 -10.35
CA PHE A 94 2.92 15.55 -9.04
C PHE A 94 3.77 16.83 -9.04
N ASP A 95 4.54 17.06 -10.11
CA ASP A 95 5.41 18.23 -10.28
C ASP A 95 4.67 19.52 -10.67
N ARG A 96 3.39 19.41 -11.00
CA ARG A 96 2.51 20.52 -11.36
C ARG A 96 1.42 20.79 -10.32
N VAL A 97 1.34 19.93 -9.30
CA VAL A 97 0.38 20.12 -8.21
C VAL A 97 0.79 21.33 -7.38
N SER A 98 -0.02 22.37 -7.37
CA SER A 98 0.18 23.56 -6.54
C SER A 98 -0.43 23.43 -5.15
N ASP A 99 -1.51 22.66 -5.01
CA ASP A 99 -2.21 22.41 -3.75
C ASP A 99 -2.56 20.92 -3.60
N PHE A 100 -1.80 20.21 -2.81
CA PHE A 100 -1.99 18.80 -2.48
C PHE A 100 -3.22 18.52 -1.59
N GLN A 101 -3.92 19.56 -1.10
CA GLN A 101 -5.18 19.38 -0.37
C GLN A 101 -6.37 19.21 -1.32
N ARG A 102 -6.28 19.84 -2.48
CA ARG A 102 -7.37 19.87 -3.46
C ARG A 102 -7.14 18.97 -4.65
N ASN A 103 -5.87 18.69 -4.95
CA ASN A 103 -5.49 17.92 -6.13
C ASN A 103 -4.76 16.64 -5.71
N LEU A 104 -5.19 15.52 -6.26
CA LEU A 104 -4.46 14.27 -6.18
C LEU A 104 -3.20 14.35 -7.03
N ALA A 105 -2.08 13.88 -6.47
CA ALA A 105 -0.84 13.77 -7.22
C ALA A 105 -0.84 12.47 -8.04
N ILE A 106 -0.51 12.57 -9.32
CA ILE A 106 -0.22 11.43 -10.19
C ILE A 106 1.29 11.37 -10.38
N VAL A 107 1.89 10.28 -9.98
CA VAL A 107 3.33 10.04 -10.11
C VAL A 107 3.57 8.94 -11.15
N PRO A 108 4.15 9.28 -12.32
CA PRO A 108 4.54 8.27 -13.30
C PRO A 108 5.73 7.47 -12.79
N VAL A 109 5.61 6.14 -12.79
CA VAL A 109 6.63 5.25 -12.24
C VAL A 109 6.80 3.97 -13.06
N SER A 110 7.93 3.32 -12.90
CA SER A 110 8.13 1.93 -13.29
C SER A 110 8.68 1.12 -12.11
N ALA A 111 7.90 0.20 -11.60
CA ALA A 111 8.36 -0.73 -10.56
C ALA A 111 9.43 -1.72 -11.08
N HIS A 112 9.52 -1.92 -12.41
CA HIS A 112 10.51 -2.79 -13.02
C HIS A 112 11.89 -2.15 -13.13
N THR A 113 11.91 -0.84 -13.42
CA THR A 113 13.16 -0.11 -13.65
C THR A 113 13.56 0.81 -12.49
N GLY A 114 12.67 1.01 -11.51
CA GLY A 114 12.88 1.93 -10.37
C GLY A 114 12.60 3.39 -10.68
N GLU A 115 12.37 3.73 -11.96
CA GLU A 115 12.12 5.12 -12.38
C GLU A 115 10.87 5.70 -11.70
N GLY A 116 10.98 6.90 -11.15
CA GLY A 116 9.90 7.62 -10.49
C GLY A 116 9.56 7.14 -9.07
N ILE A 117 10.17 6.05 -8.59
CA ILE A 117 9.96 5.58 -7.21
C ILE A 117 10.42 6.61 -6.18
N PRO A 118 11.57 7.30 -6.34
CA PRO A 118 11.97 8.37 -5.42
C PRO A 118 10.90 9.44 -5.25
N GLU A 119 10.28 9.91 -6.34
CA GLU A 119 9.24 10.93 -6.27
C GLU A 119 7.94 10.39 -5.65
N LEU A 120 7.59 9.15 -5.93
CA LEU A 120 6.44 8.52 -5.28
C LEU A 120 6.62 8.50 -3.76
N LEU A 121 7.79 8.08 -3.28
CA LEU A 121 8.12 8.09 -1.86
C LEU A 121 8.14 9.50 -1.27
N MET A 122 8.69 10.46 -1.99
CA MET A 122 8.72 11.87 -1.57
C MET A 122 7.30 12.43 -1.39
N VAL A 123 6.42 12.19 -2.35
CA VAL A 123 5.00 12.64 -2.28
C VAL A 123 4.28 11.94 -1.13
N MET A 124 4.49 10.63 -0.97
CA MET A 124 3.91 9.87 0.14
C MET A 124 4.35 10.40 1.51
N ILE A 125 5.66 10.65 1.69
CA ILE A 125 6.20 11.20 2.95
C ILE A 125 5.61 12.59 3.21
N GLY A 126 5.54 13.46 2.20
CA GLY A 126 4.95 14.79 2.33
C GLY A 126 3.46 14.76 2.71
N LEU A 127 2.69 13.84 2.12
CA LEU A 127 1.30 13.62 2.49
C LEU A 127 1.16 13.05 3.90
N ALA A 128 1.99 12.07 4.26
CA ALA A 128 2.00 11.48 5.60
C ALA A 128 2.29 12.53 6.68
N GLN A 129 3.33 13.33 6.50
CA GLN A 129 3.64 14.43 7.43
C GLN A 129 2.47 15.38 7.61
N ARG A 130 1.76 15.70 6.55
CA ARG A 130 0.67 16.67 6.57
C ARG A 130 -0.63 16.13 7.20
N TYR A 131 -1.00 14.90 6.88
CA TYR A 131 -2.27 14.32 7.29
C TYR A 131 -2.20 13.49 8.58
N MET A 132 -1.00 13.03 8.94
CA MET A 132 -0.81 12.04 9.99
C MET A 132 0.00 12.55 11.19
N GLU A 133 0.38 13.83 11.19
CA GLU A 133 1.18 14.44 12.27
C GLU A 133 0.61 14.22 13.67
N LYS A 134 -0.72 14.07 13.78
CA LYS A 134 -1.43 13.75 15.03
C LYS A 134 -1.76 12.26 15.23
N ALA A 135 -1.71 11.45 14.18
CA ALA A 135 -2.12 10.05 14.20
C ALA A 135 -0.93 9.07 14.30
N LEU A 136 0.28 9.52 13.98
CA LEU A 136 1.50 8.69 13.96
C LEU A 136 2.18 8.54 15.34
N SER A 137 1.47 8.69 16.44
CA SER A 137 1.99 8.30 17.75
C SER A 137 1.90 6.77 17.90
N LEU A 138 2.89 6.05 17.38
CA LEU A 138 3.06 4.62 17.66
C LEU A 138 3.50 4.47 19.12
N SER A 139 2.69 3.79 19.94
CA SER A 139 3.12 3.32 21.25
C SER A 139 3.75 1.94 21.10
N ILE A 140 5.04 1.85 21.36
CA ILE A 140 5.78 0.57 21.30
C ILE A 140 5.63 -0.21 22.60
N ASP A 141 5.35 0.48 23.69
CA ASP A 141 5.42 -0.03 25.08
C ASP A 141 4.10 -0.63 25.61
N GLY A 142 3.06 -0.71 24.77
CA GLY A 142 1.74 -1.22 25.13
C GLY A 142 1.45 -2.66 24.64
N PRO A 143 0.31 -3.22 25.07
CA PRO A 143 -0.20 -4.47 24.52
C PRO A 143 -0.47 -4.31 23.03
N GLY A 144 -0.19 -5.37 22.24
CA GLY A 144 -0.38 -5.36 20.80
C GLY A 144 -1.83 -5.14 20.41
N MET A 145 -2.09 -4.11 19.59
CA MET A 145 -3.38 -3.88 18.95
C MET A 145 -3.28 -4.07 17.45
N GLY A 146 -4.24 -4.76 16.87
CA GLY A 146 -4.22 -5.09 15.46
C GLY A 146 -5.61 -5.33 14.90
N THR A 147 -5.69 -5.36 13.57
CA THR A 147 -6.91 -5.72 12.85
C THR A 147 -6.72 -7.02 12.11
N ILE A 148 -7.67 -7.93 12.28
CA ILE A 148 -7.71 -9.20 11.57
C ILE A 148 -8.25 -8.95 10.17
N LEU A 149 -7.44 -9.27 9.16
CA LEU A 149 -7.83 -9.18 7.75
C LEU A 149 -8.59 -10.42 7.30
N GLU A 150 -8.12 -11.58 7.76
CA GLU A 150 -8.64 -12.87 7.34
C GLU A 150 -8.34 -13.94 8.39
N VAL A 151 -9.27 -14.89 8.51
CA VAL A 151 -9.10 -16.13 9.28
C VAL A 151 -9.02 -17.27 8.28
N LYS A 152 -7.98 -18.07 8.34
CA LYS A 152 -7.75 -19.20 7.43
C LYS A 152 -7.40 -20.46 8.20
N GLU A 153 -7.83 -21.58 7.67
CA GLU A 153 -7.30 -22.88 8.09
C GLU A 153 -6.15 -23.29 7.16
N GLU A 154 -4.95 -23.42 7.69
CA GLU A 154 -3.76 -23.79 6.91
C GLU A 154 -3.29 -25.20 7.27
N LYS A 155 -3.02 -26.00 6.22
CA LYS A 155 -2.54 -27.38 6.35
C LYS A 155 -1.23 -27.41 7.15
N GLY A 156 -1.22 -28.08 8.30
CA GLY A 156 -0.05 -28.18 9.19
C GLY A 156 0.10 -27.06 10.21
N LEU A 157 -0.62 -25.95 10.08
CA LEU A 157 -0.62 -24.84 11.04
C LEU A 157 -1.94 -24.74 11.82
N GLY A 158 -3.06 -25.31 11.30
CA GLY A 158 -4.40 -25.11 11.85
C GLY A 158 -4.92 -23.69 11.59
N THR A 159 -5.81 -23.21 12.44
CA THR A 159 -6.41 -21.88 12.29
C THR A 159 -5.37 -20.79 12.48
N THR A 160 -5.26 -19.93 11.49
CA THR A 160 -4.35 -18.78 11.44
C THR A 160 -5.12 -17.48 11.20
N LEU A 161 -4.64 -16.40 11.78
CA LEU A 161 -5.12 -15.04 11.60
C LEU A 161 -4.10 -14.24 10.79
N ASP A 162 -4.52 -13.67 9.68
CA ASP A 162 -3.75 -12.62 9.01
C ASP A 162 -4.09 -11.29 9.68
N VAL A 163 -3.12 -10.67 10.35
CA VAL A 163 -3.29 -9.49 11.21
C VAL A 163 -2.38 -8.37 10.76
N ILE A 164 -2.89 -7.14 10.72
CA ILE A 164 -2.05 -5.93 10.71
C ILE A 164 -1.96 -5.45 12.16
N LEU A 165 -0.76 -5.52 12.73
CA LEU A 165 -0.47 -4.98 14.05
C LEU A 165 -0.13 -3.49 13.89
N TYR A 166 -0.96 -2.59 14.41
CA TYR A 166 -0.76 -1.15 14.25
C TYR A 166 -0.27 -0.46 15.52
N ASP A 167 -0.31 -1.11 16.69
CA ASP A 167 0.18 -0.55 17.95
C ASP A 167 0.73 -1.65 18.87
N GLY A 168 1.64 -1.29 19.75
CA GLY A 168 2.21 -2.15 20.77
C GLY A 168 3.06 -3.31 20.26
N THR A 169 3.25 -4.32 21.11
CA THR A 169 4.01 -5.52 20.82
C THR A 169 3.18 -6.77 21.10
N LEU A 170 3.26 -7.76 20.21
CA LEU A 170 2.62 -9.06 20.35
C LEU A 170 3.67 -10.16 20.40
N SER A 171 3.57 -11.03 21.39
CA SER A 171 4.53 -12.11 21.62
C SER A 171 3.85 -13.48 21.61
N VAL A 172 4.63 -14.51 21.30
CA VAL A 172 4.17 -15.90 21.45
C VAL A 172 3.92 -16.18 22.94
N GLY A 173 2.73 -16.65 23.23
CA GLY A 173 2.27 -16.90 24.60
C GLY A 173 1.33 -15.84 25.14
N ASP A 174 1.21 -14.68 24.51
CA ASP A 174 0.27 -13.64 24.91
C ASP A 174 -1.18 -14.12 24.73
N GLU A 175 -2.05 -13.63 25.59
CA GLU A 175 -3.50 -13.75 25.43
C GLU A 175 -4.02 -12.63 24.59
N ILE A 176 -4.80 -12.98 23.57
CA ILE A 176 -5.46 -12.02 22.67
C ILE A 176 -6.97 -12.11 22.80
N ALA A 177 -7.64 -10.97 22.79
CA ALA A 177 -9.07 -10.87 22.73
C ALA A 177 -9.49 -10.56 21.28
N VAL A 178 -10.27 -11.41 20.67
CA VAL A 178 -10.75 -11.32 19.30
C VAL A 178 -12.26 -11.08 19.31
N ALA A 179 -12.71 -10.00 18.67
CA ALA A 179 -14.13 -9.73 18.53
C ALA A 179 -14.77 -10.66 17.48
N LYS A 180 -15.88 -11.28 17.83
CA LYS A 180 -16.76 -12.09 16.97
C LYS A 180 -18.16 -11.46 16.96
N GLN A 181 -19.02 -11.88 16.02
CA GLN A 181 -20.42 -11.36 15.95
C GLN A 181 -21.19 -11.61 17.25
N ASP A 182 -20.91 -12.71 17.94
CA ASP A 182 -21.63 -13.16 19.13
C ASP A 182 -20.85 -12.91 20.44
N GLY A 183 -19.80 -12.11 20.44
CA GLY A 183 -19.00 -11.83 21.64
C GLY A 183 -17.51 -11.70 21.43
N ILE A 184 -16.75 -11.96 22.50
CA ILE A 184 -15.29 -11.88 22.50
C ILE A 184 -14.72 -13.28 22.78
N ILE A 185 -13.81 -13.71 21.95
CA ILE A 185 -13.01 -14.93 22.18
C ILE A 185 -11.65 -14.52 22.77
N VAL A 186 -11.30 -15.10 23.89
CA VAL A 186 -9.96 -14.99 24.46
C VAL A 186 -9.19 -16.25 24.15
N THR A 187 -8.04 -16.10 23.50
CA THR A 187 -7.18 -17.23 23.10
C THR A 187 -5.71 -16.87 23.23
N LYS A 188 -4.85 -17.88 23.18
CA LYS A 188 -3.41 -17.72 23.37
C LYS A 188 -2.65 -17.86 22.06
N VAL A 189 -1.78 -16.91 21.75
CA VAL A 189 -0.89 -16.97 20.58
C VAL A 189 0.08 -18.13 20.70
N ARG A 190 0.04 -19.07 19.78
CA ARG A 190 0.89 -20.26 19.74
C ARG A 190 2.09 -20.10 18.81
N ALA A 191 1.97 -19.32 17.77
CA ALA A 191 3.05 -19.00 16.86
C ALA A 191 2.79 -17.66 16.18
N LEU A 192 3.85 -16.94 15.89
CA LEU A 192 3.87 -15.73 15.07
C LEU A 192 4.76 -15.98 13.86
N LEU A 193 4.26 -15.57 12.70
CA LEU A 193 4.90 -15.73 11.41
C LEU A 193 4.96 -14.36 10.74
N GLN A 194 6.15 -13.96 10.32
CA GLN A 194 6.37 -12.70 9.61
C GLN A 194 6.77 -13.00 8.16
N PRO A 195 6.27 -12.23 7.17
CA PRO A 195 6.72 -12.37 5.79
C PRO A 195 8.22 -12.14 5.69
N ARG A 196 8.89 -12.96 4.90
CA ARG A 196 10.31 -12.71 4.58
C ARG A 196 10.44 -11.49 3.67
N PRO A 197 11.57 -10.76 3.72
CA PRO A 197 11.89 -9.72 2.74
C PRO A 197 11.78 -10.26 1.30
N LEU A 198 11.33 -9.41 0.37
CA LEU A 198 11.10 -9.78 -1.03
C LEU A 198 12.31 -10.43 -1.74
N GLN A 199 13.53 -10.11 -1.31
CA GLN A 199 14.77 -10.68 -1.83
C GLN A 199 14.96 -12.16 -1.48
N GLU A 200 14.28 -12.66 -0.44
CA GLU A 200 14.35 -14.05 0.04
C GLU A 200 13.17 -14.93 -0.42
N ILE A 201 12.21 -14.37 -1.17
CA ILE A 201 10.99 -15.09 -1.63
C ILE A 201 11.28 -16.19 -2.67
N LEU A 202 12.51 -16.31 -3.16
CA LEU A 202 12.94 -17.41 -4.02
C LEU A 202 13.05 -18.77 -3.29
N VAL A 203 12.92 -18.78 -1.97
CA VAL A 203 12.88 -19.98 -1.14
C VAL A 203 11.42 -20.39 -0.89
N GLU A 204 11.10 -21.67 -0.86
CA GLU A 204 9.73 -22.23 -0.72
C GLU A 204 8.96 -21.72 0.51
N GLU A 205 9.64 -21.24 1.55
CA GLU A 205 9.02 -20.70 2.76
C GLU A 205 8.87 -19.18 2.69
N ARG A 206 7.66 -18.72 2.44
CA ARG A 206 7.29 -17.28 2.39
C ARG A 206 7.28 -16.59 3.75
N PHE A 207 7.29 -17.33 4.85
CA PHE A 207 7.18 -16.83 6.21
C PHE A 207 8.29 -17.38 7.12
N CYS A 208 8.76 -16.57 8.07
CA CYS A 208 9.66 -17.01 9.14
C CYS A 208 8.94 -16.93 10.50
N ARG A 209 9.25 -17.87 11.39
CA ARG A 209 8.74 -17.85 12.76
C ARG A 209 9.51 -16.83 13.58
N VAL A 210 8.77 -16.01 14.33
CA VAL A 210 9.31 -15.00 15.23
C VAL A 210 8.75 -15.17 16.64
N ARG A 211 9.46 -14.69 17.66
CA ARG A 211 9.00 -14.77 19.06
C ARG A 211 8.11 -13.61 19.45
N SER A 212 8.40 -12.44 18.93
CA SER A 212 7.63 -11.20 19.15
C SER A 212 7.66 -10.34 17.93
N VAL A 213 6.65 -9.50 17.77
CA VAL A 213 6.52 -8.51 16.69
C VAL A 213 6.01 -7.22 17.30
N THR A 214 6.70 -6.13 17.01
CA THR A 214 6.29 -4.77 17.37
C THR A 214 5.62 -4.10 16.17
N ALA A 215 4.65 -3.22 16.37
CA ALA A 215 3.95 -2.52 15.28
C ALA A 215 4.97 -1.96 14.24
N ALA A 216 4.70 -2.00 12.95
CA ALA A 216 3.49 -2.07 12.17
C ALA A 216 3.59 -3.08 10.99
N PRO A 217 3.98 -4.35 11.14
CA PRO A 217 3.96 -5.29 10.04
C PRO A 217 2.62 -6.04 9.94
N GLY A 218 2.31 -6.50 8.72
CA GLY A 218 1.39 -7.60 8.53
C GLY A 218 2.02 -8.89 9.04
N ILE A 219 1.32 -9.61 9.89
CA ILE A 219 1.75 -10.86 10.49
C ILE A 219 0.71 -11.95 10.35
N LYS A 220 1.15 -13.17 10.46
CA LYS A 220 0.26 -14.32 10.60
C LYS A 220 0.40 -14.87 12.03
N ALA A 221 -0.69 -14.86 12.77
CA ALA A 221 -0.74 -15.42 14.13
C ALA A 221 -1.50 -16.75 14.13
N ARG A 222 -0.97 -17.76 14.82
CA ARG A 222 -1.66 -19.00 15.10
C ARG A 222 -2.26 -18.95 16.50
N ALA A 223 -3.57 -19.14 16.60
CA ALA A 223 -4.26 -19.25 17.88
C ALA A 223 -5.37 -20.31 17.79
N PRO A 224 -5.57 -21.15 18.82
CA PRO A 224 -6.63 -22.14 18.83
C PRO A 224 -8.01 -21.51 19.11
N ASN A 225 -9.09 -22.26 18.80
CA ASN A 225 -10.47 -21.92 19.16
C ASN A 225 -10.99 -20.59 18.55
N LEU A 226 -10.67 -20.33 17.29
CA LEU A 226 -11.11 -19.14 16.54
C LEU A 226 -12.25 -19.45 15.56
N GLU A 227 -12.90 -20.60 15.72
CA GLU A 227 -14.06 -21.03 14.93
C GLU A 227 -15.35 -20.27 15.29
#